data_b39c7bcd3e3853d9083e47d999e71a7c
#
_entry.id   b39c7bcd3e3853d9083e47d999e71a7c
#
_cell.length_a   1.000
_cell.length_b   1.000
_cell.length_c   1.000
_cell.angle_alpha   90.00
_cell.angle_beta   90.00
_cell.angle_gamma   90.00
#
_symmetry.space_group_name_H-M   'P 1'
#
loop_
_entity.id
_entity.type
_entity.pdbx_description
1 polymer ?
#
loop_
_entity_poly.entity_id
_entity_poly.type
_entity_poly.pdbx_seq_one_letter_code
_entity_poly.pdbx_strand_id
1 'polypeptide(L)'
;MKAGERERVGALRLVLSELQKAAKEGGDDEVAVLRRERKRRLDAAEQFRAGGRAELADKEESEAELIGGYLPAELSDAELTALVAEKVEQTGAASPKDMGKVMGALMPAVGGRADGKRVSALVREKLGA
;
A
#
# COMPACT_ATOMS: atom_id res chain seq x y z
N MET A 1 -24.91 -6.13 11.90
CA MET A 1 -23.71 -5.70 12.66
C MET A 1 -24.06 -5.54 14.13
N LYS A 2 -23.25 -6.10 14.99
CA LYS A 2 -23.46 -5.97 16.44
C LYS A 2 -23.13 -4.55 16.90
N ALA A 3 -23.73 -4.11 18.01
CA ALA A 3 -23.55 -2.74 18.52
C ALA A 3 -22.07 -2.39 18.75
N GLY A 4 -21.29 -3.31 19.35
CA GLY A 4 -19.85 -3.10 19.58
C GLY A 4 -19.04 -2.93 18.31
N GLU A 5 -19.42 -3.62 17.24
CA GLU A 5 -18.77 -3.48 15.94
C GLU A 5 -19.07 -2.14 15.31
N ARG A 6 -20.29 -1.62 15.47
CA ARG A 6 -20.66 -0.30 14.97
C ARG A 6 -19.90 0.81 15.68
N GLU A 7 -19.76 0.71 17.00
CA GLU A 7 -18.99 1.68 17.79
C GLU A 7 -17.53 1.68 17.38
N ARG A 8 -16.96 0.51 17.17
CA ARG A 8 -15.57 0.34 16.75
C ARG A 8 -15.32 0.93 15.35
N VAL A 9 -16.21 0.64 14.40
CA VAL A 9 -16.14 1.20 13.05
C VAL A 9 -16.25 2.71 13.08
N GLY A 10 -17.17 3.24 13.89
CA GLY A 10 -17.33 4.69 14.07
C GLY A 10 -16.09 5.34 14.64
N ALA A 11 -15.50 4.74 15.69
CA ALA A 11 -14.26 5.22 16.30
C ALA A 11 -13.10 5.20 15.30
N LEU A 12 -12.98 4.13 14.53
CA LEU A 12 -11.92 4.01 13.51
C LEU A 12 -12.08 5.05 12.40
N ARG A 13 -13.29 5.35 11.99
CA ARG A 13 -13.56 6.40 11.00
C ARG A 13 -13.14 7.77 11.50
N LEU A 14 -13.34 8.06 12.79
CA LEU A 14 -12.86 9.29 13.39
C LEU A 14 -11.33 9.36 13.38
N VAL A 15 -10.67 8.27 13.73
CA VAL A 15 -9.20 8.18 13.68
C VAL A 15 -8.70 8.42 12.26
N LEU A 16 -9.34 7.80 11.26
CA LEU A 16 -8.97 8.00 9.85
C LEU A 16 -9.13 9.45 9.41
N SER A 17 -10.22 10.11 9.83
CA SER A 17 -10.44 11.52 9.54
C SER A 17 -9.34 12.40 10.12
N GLU A 18 -8.91 12.11 11.35
CA GLU A 18 -7.82 12.82 12.00
C GLU A 18 -6.47 12.56 11.31
N LEU A 19 -6.22 11.34 10.88
CA LEU A 19 -5.00 10.99 10.16
C LEU A 19 -4.93 11.72 8.81
N GLN A 20 -6.04 11.80 8.11
CA GLN A 20 -6.13 12.54 6.85
C GLN A 20 -5.86 14.02 7.05
N LYS A 21 -6.44 14.59 8.10
CA LYS A 21 -6.23 15.98 8.47
C LYS A 21 -4.77 16.26 8.83
N ALA A 22 -4.18 15.38 9.65
CA ALA A 22 -2.78 15.50 10.04
C ALA A 22 -1.83 15.39 8.85
N ALA A 23 -2.11 14.50 7.92
CA ALA A 23 -1.33 14.34 6.69
C ALA A 23 -1.36 15.61 5.85
N LYS A 24 -2.54 16.22 5.73
CA LYS A 24 -2.71 17.49 5.02
C LYS A 24 -1.93 18.64 5.67
N GLU A 25 -2.07 18.77 6.97
CA GLU A 25 -1.41 19.85 7.75
C GLU A 25 0.10 19.64 7.83
N GLY A 26 0.54 18.38 7.92
CA GLY A 26 1.95 18.03 8.00
C GLY A 26 2.69 18.02 6.66
N GLY A 27 1.99 18.23 5.56
CA GLY A 27 2.58 18.16 4.22
C GLY A 27 2.82 16.75 3.69
N ASP A 28 2.44 15.72 4.45
CA ASP A 28 2.51 14.33 4.00
C ASP A 28 1.34 14.03 3.08
N ASP A 29 1.57 13.12 2.12
CA ASP A 29 0.51 12.58 1.28
C ASP A 29 -0.44 11.73 2.14
N GLU A 30 -1.74 12.02 2.08
CA GLU A 30 -2.78 11.26 2.77
C GLU A 30 -2.72 9.78 2.44
N VAL A 31 -2.49 9.46 1.18
CA VAL A 31 -2.38 8.07 0.71
C VAL A 31 -1.22 7.37 1.40
N ALA A 32 -0.07 8.03 1.49
CA ALA A 32 1.12 7.46 2.13
C ALA A 32 0.87 7.18 3.62
N VAL A 33 0.20 8.10 4.33
CA VAL A 33 -0.14 7.92 5.75
C VAL A 33 -1.10 6.74 5.93
N LEU A 34 -2.15 6.67 5.12
CA LEU A 34 -3.13 5.58 5.19
C LEU A 34 -2.51 4.22 4.85
N ARG A 35 -1.59 4.17 3.90
CA ARG A 35 -0.89 2.93 3.55
C ARG A 35 -0.01 2.44 4.70
N ARG A 36 0.72 3.33 5.36
CA ARG A 36 1.51 2.98 6.54
C ARG A 36 0.63 2.42 7.66
N GLU A 37 -0.50 3.06 7.91
CA GLU A 37 -1.44 2.60 8.94
C GLU A 37 -2.05 1.25 8.60
N ARG A 38 -2.42 1.03 7.35
CA ARG A 38 -2.91 -0.26 6.89
C ARG A 38 -1.86 -1.36 7.08
N LYS A 39 -0.62 -1.09 6.68
CA LYS A 39 0.47 -2.04 6.81
C LYS A 39 0.73 -2.40 8.27
N ARG A 40 0.72 -1.43 9.17
CA ARG A 40 0.90 -1.67 10.61
C ARG A 40 -0.13 -2.65 11.15
N ARG A 41 -1.38 -2.51 10.71
CA ARG A 41 -2.46 -3.40 11.15
C ARG A 41 -2.32 -4.80 10.56
N LEU A 42 -1.90 -4.91 9.31
CA LEU A 42 -1.65 -6.21 8.70
C LEU A 42 -0.46 -6.92 9.35
N ASP A 43 0.60 -6.20 9.68
CA ASP A 43 1.77 -6.75 10.39
C ASP A 43 1.37 -7.20 11.80
N ALA A 44 0.56 -6.42 12.50
CA ALA A 44 0.04 -6.78 13.83
C ALA A 44 -0.84 -8.03 13.75
N ALA A 45 -1.70 -8.13 12.73
CA ALA A 45 -2.54 -9.30 12.52
C ALA A 45 -1.72 -10.56 12.32
N GLU A 46 -0.66 -10.47 11.54
CA GLU A 46 0.25 -11.60 11.30
C GLU A 46 0.89 -12.07 12.61
N GLN A 47 1.35 -11.14 13.43
CA GLN A 47 1.94 -11.46 14.73
C GLN A 47 0.93 -12.08 15.69
N PHE A 48 -0.29 -11.55 15.75
CA PHE A 48 -1.33 -12.12 16.59
C PHE A 48 -1.68 -13.54 16.14
N ARG A 49 -1.77 -13.78 14.87
CA ARG A 49 -2.07 -15.11 14.30
C ARG A 49 -0.95 -16.09 14.61
N ALA A 50 0.30 -15.69 14.48
CA ALA A 50 1.46 -16.50 14.83
C ALA A 50 1.50 -16.82 16.33
N GLY A 51 0.99 -15.92 17.18
CA GLY A 51 0.88 -16.10 18.61
C GLY A 51 -0.37 -16.84 19.08
N GLY A 52 -1.18 -17.36 18.16
CA GLY A 52 -2.40 -18.10 18.48
C GLY A 52 -3.58 -17.22 18.89
N ARG A 53 -3.51 -15.94 18.59
CA ARG A 53 -4.57 -14.98 18.95
C ARG A 53 -5.38 -14.57 17.71
N ALA A 54 -6.11 -15.54 17.15
CA ALA A 54 -6.87 -15.35 15.91
C ALA A 54 -7.90 -14.20 16.00
N GLU A 55 -8.55 -14.03 17.14
CA GLU A 55 -9.56 -12.98 17.33
C GLU A 55 -8.96 -11.58 17.21
N LEU A 56 -7.78 -11.37 17.79
CA LEU A 56 -7.07 -10.11 17.68
C LEU A 56 -6.55 -9.87 16.26
N ALA A 57 -6.10 -10.94 15.59
CA ALA A 57 -5.70 -10.87 14.19
C ALA A 57 -6.86 -10.44 13.29
N ASP A 58 -8.03 -11.05 13.48
CA ASP A 58 -9.24 -10.72 12.71
C ASP A 58 -9.63 -9.26 12.90
N LYS A 59 -9.50 -8.75 14.11
CA LYS A 59 -9.78 -7.36 14.44
C LYS A 59 -8.87 -6.42 13.66
N GLU A 60 -7.57 -6.69 13.66
CA GLU A 60 -6.59 -5.88 12.93
C GLU A 60 -6.80 -5.95 11.42
N GLU A 61 -7.14 -7.12 10.90
CA GLU A 61 -7.45 -7.29 9.48
C GLU A 61 -8.70 -6.50 9.08
N SER A 62 -9.73 -6.48 9.92
CA SER A 62 -10.93 -5.69 9.67
C SER A 62 -10.63 -4.20 9.63
N GLU A 63 -9.77 -3.72 10.50
CA GLU A 63 -9.33 -2.33 10.53
C GLU A 63 -8.51 -1.99 9.28
N ALA A 64 -7.62 -2.89 8.88
CA ALA A 64 -6.84 -2.73 7.64
C ALA A 64 -7.74 -2.66 6.41
N GLU A 65 -8.77 -3.50 6.36
CA GLU A 65 -9.76 -3.50 5.27
C GLU A 65 -10.52 -2.18 5.21
N LEU A 66 -10.93 -1.65 6.35
CA LEU A 66 -11.62 -0.36 6.41
C LEU A 66 -10.73 0.77 5.89
N ILE A 67 -9.45 0.80 6.28
CA ILE A 67 -8.48 1.77 5.77
C ILE A 67 -8.31 1.60 4.25
N GLY A 68 -8.23 0.35 3.78
CA GLY A 68 -8.14 0.05 2.35
C GLY A 68 -9.26 0.64 1.52
N GLY A 69 -10.46 0.77 2.10
CA GLY A 69 -11.60 1.39 1.43
C GLY A 69 -11.43 2.88 1.13
N TYR A 70 -10.52 3.55 1.80
CA TYR A 70 -10.20 4.96 1.56
C TYR A 70 -9.01 5.16 0.63
N LEU A 71 -8.33 4.07 0.25
CA LEU A 71 -7.17 4.13 -0.64
C LEU A 71 -7.61 4.01 -2.10
N PRO A 72 -6.84 4.60 -3.04
CA PRO A 72 -7.07 4.34 -4.46
C PRO A 72 -6.95 2.85 -4.74
N ALA A 73 -7.68 2.37 -5.74
CA ALA A 73 -7.62 0.98 -6.16
C ALA A 73 -6.17 0.59 -6.50
N GLU A 74 -5.74 -0.59 -6.05
CA GLU A 74 -4.42 -1.10 -6.39
C GLU A 74 -4.35 -1.44 -7.88
N LEU A 75 -3.16 -1.29 -8.44
CA LEU A 75 -2.89 -1.68 -9.82
C LEU A 75 -2.96 -3.20 -9.95
N SER A 76 -3.65 -3.69 -10.97
CA SER A 76 -3.63 -5.11 -11.33
C SER A 76 -2.25 -5.49 -11.84
N ASP A 77 -1.96 -6.79 -11.91
CA ASP A 77 -0.70 -7.28 -12.47
C ASP A 77 -0.53 -6.82 -13.91
N ALA A 78 -1.60 -6.86 -14.71
CA ALA A 78 -1.56 -6.40 -16.09
C ALA A 78 -1.26 -4.90 -16.21
N GLU A 79 -1.93 -4.09 -15.39
CA GLU A 79 -1.71 -2.64 -15.36
C GLU A 79 -0.29 -2.29 -14.92
N LEU A 80 0.19 -2.94 -13.88
CA LEU A 80 1.53 -2.70 -13.37
C LEU A 80 2.60 -3.14 -14.38
N THR A 81 2.44 -4.30 -14.99
CA THR A 81 3.36 -4.81 -16.02
C THR A 81 3.43 -3.84 -17.21
N ALA A 82 2.29 -3.34 -17.66
CA ALA A 82 2.24 -2.35 -18.74
C ALA A 82 2.95 -1.06 -18.37
N LEU A 83 2.75 -0.59 -17.13
CA LEU A 83 3.39 0.62 -16.64
C LEU A 83 4.91 0.45 -16.53
N VAL A 84 5.37 -0.70 -16.05
CA VAL A 84 6.81 -1.03 -15.99
C VAL A 84 7.42 -1.00 -17.39
N ALA A 85 6.78 -1.66 -18.36
CA ALA A 85 7.25 -1.69 -19.75
C ALA A 85 7.35 -0.27 -20.34
N GLU A 86 6.35 0.56 -20.10
CA GLU A 86 6.33 1.95 -20.53
C GLU A 86 7.53 2.73 -19.97
N LYS A 87 7.79 2.60 -18.69
CA LYS A 87 8.89 3.34 -18.03
C LYS A 87 10.26 2.82 -18.44
N VAL A 88 10.40 1.53 -18.66
CA VAL A 88 11.64 0.94 -19.19
C VAL A 88 11.94 1.54 -20.56
N GLU A 89 10.94 1.61 -21.44
CA GLU A 89 11.09 2.19 -22.76
C GLU A 89 11.41 3.69 -22.69
N GLN A 90 10.67 4.46 -21.92
CA GLN A 90 10.86 5.90 -21.77
C GLN A 90 12.24 6.28 -21.22
N THR A 91 12.78 5.49 -20.30
CA THR A 91 14.09 5.74 -19.70
C THR A 91 15.25 5.19 -20.53
N GLY A 92 14.97 4.37 -21.53
CA GLY A 92 16.00 3.71 -22.32
C GLY A 92 16.76 2.63 -21.55
N ALA A 93 16.20 2.14 -20.45
CA ALA A 93 16.82 1.13 -19.61
C ALA A 93 17.02 -0.18 -20.38
N ALA A 94 18.21 -0.79 -20.26
CA ALA A 94 18.57 -1.98 -21.00
C ALA A 94 19.14 -3.11 -20.12
N SER A 95 19.51 -2.81 -18.87
CA SER A 95 20.15 -3.77 -17.99
C SER A 95 19.77 -3.52 -16.54
N PRO A 96 20.06 -4.48 -15.62
CA PRO A 96 19.79 -4.32 -14.19
C PRO A 96 20.45 -3.08 -13.56
N LYS A 97 21.53 -2.57 -14.17
CA LYS A 97 22.19 -1.34 -13.71
C LYS A 97 21.30 -0.11 -13.79
N ASP A 98 20.29 -0.16 -14.66
CA ASP A 98 19.36 0.95 -14.89
C ASP A 98 18.14 0.91 -13.96
N MET A 99 18.10 -0.03 -13.02
CA MET A 99 16.96 -0.21 -12.11
C MET A 99 16.59 1.07 -11.37
N GLY A 100 17.58 1.79 -10.83
CA GLY A 100 17.33 3.04 -10.11
C GLY A 100 16.67 4.10 -11.00
N LYS A 101 17.06 4.18 -12.26
CA LYS A 101 16.48 5.09 -13.23
C LYS A 101 15.02 4.76 -13.51
N VAL A 102 14.72 3.48 -13.71
CA VAL A 102 13.34 3.01 -13.93
C VAL A 102 12.49 3.25 -12.68
N MET A 103 12.99 2.90 -11.51
CA MET A 103 12.27 3.07 -10.25
C MET A 103 11.97 4.55 -9.99
N GLY A 104 12.92 5.43 -10.27
CA GLY A 104 12.73 6.88 -10.12
C GLY A 104 11.62 7.45 -11.01
N ALA A 105 11.42 6.89 -12.20
CA ALA A 105 10.35 7.28 -13.11
C ALA A 105 9.03 6.59 -12.77
N LEU A 106 9.10 5.35 -12.29
CA LEU A 106 7.94 4.49 -12.06
C LEU A 106 7.19 4.81 -10.77
N MET A 107 7.90 5.03 -9.67
CA MET A 107 7.27 5.21 -8.35
C MET A 107 6.29 6.38 -8.30
N PRO A 108 6.58 7.56 -8.87
CA PRO A 108 5.57 8.63 -8.94
C PRO A 108 4.33 8.24 -9.74
N ALA A 109 4.49 7.48 -10.81
CA ALA A 109 3.38 7.02 -11.64
C ALA A 109 2.52 5.96 -10.93
N VAL A 110 3.14 5.12 -10.11
CA VAL A 110 2.43 4.13 -9.29
C VAL A 110 1.58 4.83 -8.23
N GLY A 111 2.09 5.92 -7.65
CA GLY A 111 1.32 6.74 -6.71
C GLY A 111 0.82 5.98 -5.49
N GLY A 112 1.57 5.01 -5.02
CA GLY A 112 1.19 4.20 -3.88
C GLY A 112 0.14 3.11 -4.17
N ARG A 113 -0.22 2.86 -5.43
CA ARG A 113 -1.22 1.85 -5.82
C ARG A 113 -0.65 0.43 -5.97
N ALA A 114 0.60 0.25 -5.64
CA ALA A 114 1.25 -1.06 -5.62
C ALA A 114 2.36 -1.08 -4.57
N ASP A 115 2.64 -2.26 -4.01
CA ASP A 115 3.73 -2.45 -3.05
C ASP A 115 5.07 -2.29 -3.76
N GLY A 116 6.00 -1.56 -3.14
CA GLY A 116 7.34 -1.34 -3.67
C GLY A 116 8.10 -2.63 -3.96
N LYS A 117 7.92 -3.67 -3.16
CA LYS A 117 8.55 -4.98 -3.41
C LYS A 117 8.05 -5.62 -4.69
N ARG A 118 6.74 -5.54 -4.92
CA ARG A 118 6.11 -6.06 -6.13
C ARG A 118 6.59 -5.29 -7.36
N VAL A 119 6.65 -3.96 -7.24
CA VAL A 119 7.15 -3.09 -8.32
C VAL A 119 8.59 -3.43 -8.66
N SER A 120 9.47 -3.52 -7.65
CA SER A 120 10.89 -3.81 -7.90
C SER A 120 11.10 -5.22 -8.47
N ALA A 121 10.30 -6.19 -8.06
CA ALA A 121 10.38 -7.56 -8.61
C ALA A 121 10.06 -7.56 -10.11
N LEU A 122 9.02 -6.83 -10.53
CA LEU A 122 8.65 -6.73 -11.94
C LEU A 122 9.69 -5.97 -12.76
N VAL A 123 10.29 -4.94 -12.19
CA VAL A 123 11.37 -4.19 -12.86
C VAL A 123 12.58 -5.10 -13.08
N ARG A 124 12.98 -5.86 -12.06
CA ARG A 124 14.09 -6.82 -12.18
C ARG A 124 13.84 -7.83 -13.28
N GLU A 125 12.64 -8.41 -13.27
CA GLU A 125 12.24 -9.38 -14.28
C GLU A 125 12.31 -8.77 -15.69
N LYS A 126 11.81 -7.57 -15.87
CA LYS A 126 11.82 -6.88 -17.15
C LYS A 126 13.24 -6.55 -17.63
N LEU A 127 14.14 -6.21 -16.71
CA LEU A 127 15.53 -5.87 -17.04
C LEU A 127 16.44 -7.11 -17.12
N GLY A 128 15.92 -8.29 -16.89
CA GLY A 128 16.67 -9.54 -17.02
C GLY A 128 17.56 -9.90 -15.83
N ALA A 129 17.20 -9.37 -14.66
CA ALA A 129 17.93 -9.66 -13.43
C ALA A 129 17.39 -10.88 -12.69
#